data_e700b1cb64d6a72c7a715b2bedf0d9c2
#
_entry.id   e700b1cb64d6a72c7a715b2bedf0d9c2
#
_cell.length_a   1.000
_cell.length_b   1.000
_cell.length_c   1.000
_cell.angle_alpha   90.00
_cell.angle_beta   90.00
_cell.angle_gamma   90.00
#
_symmetry.space_group_name_H-M   'P 1'
#
loop_
_entity.id
_entity.type
_entity.pdbx_description
1 polymer ?
#
loop_
_entity_poly.entity_id
_entity_poly.type
_entity_poly.pdbx_seq_one_letter_code
_entity_poly.pdbx_strand_id
1 'polypeptide(L)'
;RAYRFDDIVLVPPRRTRDPEEVSVAWQIDAYRFEAPIVSSAMDSVVSPETAVEIGRLGGLGVLDLEGLWTRYDDPQPLLDEIASLPDADVVRRMREIYSEPIKEELIGARIKQIRDAGVVTAAALSPQRTAKYHKAVLEAGVDLFVIRGTTVSAEHVSSRAEPLNLKKFIYDRDCPVCVGCAYT
;
A
#
# COMPACT_ATOMS: atom_id res chain seq x y z
N ARG A 1 25.48 2.82 8.21
CA ARG A 1 24.99 1.90 9.27
C ARG A 1 23.47 1.90 9.23
N ALA A 2 22.84 0.74 9.31
CA ALA A 2 21.41 0.60 9.50
C ALA A 2 21.11 0.36 10.99
N TYR A 3 20.05 0.98 11.50
CA TYR A 3 19.60 0.83 12.88
C TYR A 3 18.19 0.23 12.89
N ARG A 4 17.91 -0.68 13.83
CA ARG A 4 16.56 -1.15 14.13
C ARG A 4 15.96 -0.31 15.25
N PHE A 5 14.66 -0.42 15.47
CA PHE A 5 14.02 0.27 16.60
C PHE A 5 14.61 -0.14 17.95
N ASP A 6 15.09 -1.38 18.07
CA ASP A 6 15.76 -1.89 19.28
C ASP A 6 17.16 -1.29 19.52
N ASP A 7 17.73 -0.67 18.46
CA ASP A 7 19.07 -0.05 18.54
C ASP A 7 19.00 1.43 18.93
N ILE A 8 17.80 1.99 19.07
CA ILE A 8 17.58 3.41 19.36
C ILE A 8 16.66 3.62 20.57
N VAL A 9 16.87 4.69 21.30
CA VAL A 9 16.04 5.08 22.43
C VAL A 9 15.60 6.53 22.27
N LEU A 10 14.33 6.81 22.56
CA LEU A 10 13.84 8.19 22.65
C LEU A 10 14.34 8.81 23.95
N VAL A 11 15.18 9.83 23.83
CA VAL A 11 15.68 10.60 24.97
C VAL A 11 14.80 11.83 25.14
N PRO A 12 14.15 12.02 26.32
CA PRO A 12 13.33 13.20 26.59
C PRO A 12 14.16 14.48 26.43
N PRO A 13 13.63 15.51 25.76
CA PRO A 13 14.31 16.80 25.69
C PRO A 13 14.30 17.50 27.05
N ARG A 14 15.21 18.47 27.21
CA ARG A 14 15.27 19.30 28.44
C ARG A 14 13.98 20.09 28.68
N ARG A 15 13.25 20.43 27.60
CA ARG A 15 11.97 21.13 27.67
C ARG A 15 10.90 20.25 27.02
N THR A 16 9.81 20.07 27.69
CA THR A 16 8.61 19.41 27.19
C THR A 16 7.55 20.46 26.84
N ARG A 17 6.60 20.07 26.02
CA ARG A 17 5.40 20.84 25.67
C ARG A 17 4.18 20.00 26.00
N ASP A 18 3.05 20.65 26.17
CA ASP A 18 1.79 19.95 26.30
C ASP A 18 1.45 19.24 24.99
N PRO A 19 0.92 18.01 25.03
CA PRO A 19 0.62 17.23 23.82
C PRO A 19 -0.26 17.99 22.81
N GLU A 20 -1.18 18.80 23.29
CA GLU A 20 -2.11 19.62 22.48
C GLU A 20 -1.40 20.72 21.68
N GLU A 21 -0.19 21.12 22.10
CA GLU A 21 0.64 22.10 21.39
C GLU A 21 1.52 21.47 20.31
N VAL A 22 1.52 20.13 20.18
CA VAL A 22 2.37 19.41 19.24
C VAL A 22 1.57 18.94 18.04
N SER A 23 1.91 19.49 16.86
CA SER A 23 1.37 18.97 15.60
C SER A 23 2.13 17.71 15.20
N VAL A 24 1.39 16.63 14.91
CA VAL A 24 1.90 15.38 14.34
C VAL A 24 1.62 15.27 12.84
N ALA A 25 1.09 16.34 12.25
CA ALA A 25 0.82 16.42 10.82
C ALA A 25 2.12 16.24 10.03
N TRP A 26 1.99 15.57 8.89
CA TRP A 26 3.09 15.29 7.99
C TRP A 26 2.70 15.49 6.54
N GLN A 27 3.64 15.47 5.62
CA GLN A 27 3.41 15.78 4.21
C GLN A 27 4.25 14.88 3.30
N ILE A 28 3.63 14.42 2.22
CA ILE A 28 4.31 13.80 1.08
C ILE A 28 3.93 14.62 -0.15
N ASP A 29 4.92 15.27 -0.77
CA ASP A 29 4.72 16.16 -1.90
C ASP A 29 3.62 17.20 -1.60
N ALA A 30 2.56 17.27 -2.41
CA ALA A 30 1.42 18.18 -2.20
C ALA A 30 0.41 17.67 -1.16
N TYR A 31 0.49 16.42 -0.71
CA TYR A 31 -0.49 15.80 0.16
C TYR A 31 -0.11 15.95 1.63
N ARG A 32 -1.03 16.55 2.41
CA ARG A 32 -0.90 16.74 3.86
C ARG A 32 -1.82 15.80 4.61
N PHE A 33 -1.32 15.25 5.70
CA PHE A 33 -2.02 14.33 6.59
C PHE A 33 -1.96 14.84 8.02
N GLU A 34 -3.09 14.78 8.74
CA GLU A 34 -3.18 15.26 10.12
C GLU A 34 -2.73 14.19 11.13
N ALA A 35 -2.80 12.91 10.77
CA ALA A 35 -2.34 11.79 11.58
C ALA A 35 -1.15 11.08 10.92
N PRO A 36 -0.06 10.77 11.64
CA PRO A 36 1.14 10.11 11.10
C PRO A 36 0.94 8.60 11.00
N ILE A 37 -0.17 8.19 10.36
CA ILE A 37 -0.58 6.80 10.23
C ILE A 37 -0.71 6.45 8.75
N VAL A 38 0.00 5.41 8.34
CA VAL A 38 -0.12 4.78 7.01
C VAL A 38 -0.53 3.34 7.23
N SER A 39 -1.62 2.91 6.60
CA SER A 39 -2.06 1.52 6.73
C SER A 39 -1.13 0.55 5.99
N SER A 40 -1.04 -0.67 6.48
CA SER A 40 -0.38 -1.75 5.75
C SER A 40 -1.30 -2.24 4.62
N ALA A 41 -0.77 -2.32 3.40
CA ALA A 41 -1.50 -2.79 2.24
C ALA A 41 -1.70 -4.32 2.30
N MET A 42 -2.77 -4.75 2.95
CA MET A 42 -3.14 -6.16 3.15
C MET A 42 -4.67 -6.29 3.15
N ASP A 43 -5.20 -7.33 2.54
CA ASP A 43 -6.66 -7.56 2.46
C ASP A 43 -7.36 -7.64 3.81
N SER A 44 -6.68 -8.18 4.83
CA SER A 44 -7.20 -8.27 6.19
C SER A 44 -7.23 -6.94 6.95
N VAL A 45 -6.64 -5.89 6.40
CA VAL A 45 -6.50 -4.58 7.05
C VAL A 45 -7.20 -3.49 6.26
N VAL A 46 -7.09 -3.51 4.93
CA VAL A 46 -7.55 -2.40 4.08
C VAL A 46 -8.46 -2.89 2.97
N SER A 47 -9.74 -2.57 3.10
CA SER A 47 -10.69 -2.52 2.00
C SER A 47 -10.73 -1.10 1.39
N PRO A 48 -11.38 -0.90 0.24
CA PRO A 48 -11.63 0.45 -0.27
C PRO A 48 -12.35 1.34 0.76
N GLU A 49 -13.34 0.80 1.48
CA GLU A 49 -14.08 1.49 2.53
C GLU A 49 -13.19 1.87 3.71
N THR A 50 -12.36 0.92 4.18
CA THR A 50 -11.41 1.18 5.27
C THR A 50 -10.38 2.22 4.86
N ALA A 51 -9.90 2.21 3.60
CA ALA A 51 -9.00 3.23 3.09
C ALA A 51 -9.63 4.63 3.14
N VAL A 52 -10.92 4.75 2.79
CA VAL A 52 -11.69 5.99 2.89
C VAL A 52 -11.79 6.47 4.34
N GLU A 53 -12.12 5.58 5.28
CA GLU A 53 -12.25 5.96 6.70
C GLU A 53 -10.90 6.39 7.30
N ILE A 54 -9.81 5.70 6.97
CA ILE A 54 -8.45 6.12 7.38
C ILE A 54 -8.14 7.53 6.84
N GLY A 55 -8.48 7.78 5.58
CA GLY A 55 -8.29 9.10 4.96
C GLY A 55 -9.11 10.19 5.66
N ARG A 56 -10.37 9.93 6.00
CA ARG A 56 -11.25 10.86 6.76
C ARG A 56 -10.72 11.16 8.16
N LEU A 57 -10.04 10.19 8.77
CA LEU A 57 -9.38 10.36 10.07
C LEU A 57 -8.02 11.07 9.97
N GLY A 58 -7.63 11.51 8.77
CA GLY A 58 -6.39 12.27 8.54
C GLY A 58 -5.14 11.42 8.32
N GLY A 59 -5.28 10.10 8.21
CA GLY A 59 -4.22 9.17 7.86
C GLY A 59 -4.18 8.84 6.36
N LEU A 60 -3.38 7.83 5.98
CA LEU A 60 -3.28 7.34 4.61
C LEU A 60 -3.65 5.86 4.54
N GLY A 61 -4.76 5.55 3.87
CA GLY A 61 -5.15 4.20 3.52
C GLY A 61 -4.45 3.73 2.25
N VAL A 62 -3.72 2.62 2.31
CA VAL A 62 -3.02 2.04 1.15
C VAL A 62 -3.67 0.73 0.76
N LEU A 63 -4.31 0.69 -0.41
CA LEU A 63 -4.98 -0.50 -0.93
C LEU A 63 -3.97 -1.48 -1.55
N ASP A 64 -4.10 -2.77 -1.23
CA ASP A 64 -3.35 -3.84 -1.92
C ASP A 64 -4.01 -4.18 -3.25
N LEU A 65 -3.31 -3.91 -4.36
CA LEU A 65 -3.80 -4.24 -5.70
C LEU A 65 -3.44 -5.68 -6.15
N GLU A 66 -2.83 -6.46 -5.28
CA GLU A 66 -2.57 -7.89 -5.52
C GLU A 66 -3.49 -8.80 -4.71
N GLY A 67 -4.34 -8.19 -3.90
CA GLY A 67 -5.28 -8.86 -3.02
C GLY A 67 -6.59 -9.28 -3.68
N LEU A 68 -7.55 -9.61 -2.86
CA LEU A 68 -8.88 -10.09 -3.28
C LEU A 68 -9.71 -8.99 -3.93
N TRP A 69 -9.54 -7.75 -3.52
CA TRP A 69 -10.29 -6.58 -4.00
C TRP A 69 -10.11 -6.33 -5.50
N THR A 70 -9.04 -6.83 -6.10
CA THR A 70 -8.75 -6.72 -7.53
C THR A 70 -8.91 -8.04 -8.30
N ARG A 71 -9.39 -9.11 -7.61
CA ARG A 71 -9.64 -10.42 -8.22
C ARG A 71 -11.12 -10.74 -8.31
N TYR A 72 -11.90 -10.27 -7.34
CA TYR A 72 -13.32 -10.55 -7.21
C TYR A 72 -14.12 -9.24 -7.11
N ASP A 73 -15.29 -9.25 -7.74
CA ASP A 73 -16.21 -8.10 -7.67
C ASP A 73 -16.73 -7.88 -6.25
N ASP A 74 -17.04 -8.97 -5.55
CA ASP A 74 -17.38 -8.97 -4.13
C ASP A 74 -16.49 -9.98 -3.39
N PRO A 75 -15.40 -9.54 -2.73
CA PRO A 75 -14.51 -10.44 -2.00
C PRO A 75 -14.97 -10.70 -0.56
N GLN A 76 -15.98 -9.98 -0.03
CA GLN A 76 -16.35 -10.09 1.38
C GLN A 76 -16.76 -11.53 1.78
N PRO A 77 -17.57 -12.27 1.00
CA PRO A 77 -17.90 -13.65 1.33
C PRO A 77 -16.69 -14.58 1.43
N LEU A 78 -15.63 -14.31 0.63
CA LEU A 78 -14.38 -15.09 0.67
C LEU A 78 -13.54 -14.75 1.91
N LEU A 79 -13.53 -13.50 2.33
CA LEU A 79 -12.86 -13.07 3.56
C LEU A 79 -13.56 -13.70 4.78
N ASP A 80 -14.89 -13.70 4.82
CA ASP A 80 -15.68 -14.32 5.86
C ASP A 80 -15.49 -15.84 5.89
N GLU A 81 -15.41 -16.48 4.71
CA GLU A 81 -15.07 -17.91 4.59
C GLU A 81 -13.71 -18.18 5.23
N ILE A 82 -12.66 -17.45 4.82
CA ILE A 82 -11.29 -17.62 5.34
C ILE A 82 -11.29 -17.47 6.87
N ALA A 83 -11.97 -16.45 7.40
CA ALA A 83 -12.02 -16.18 8.83
C ALA A 83 -12.71 -17.31 9.65
N SER A 84 -13.56 -18.10 9.01
CA SER A 84 -14.30 -19.19 9.64
C SER A 84 -13.64 -20.58 9.50
N LEU A 85 -12.60 -20.70 8.65
CA LEU A 85 -11.95 -21.97 8.39
C LEU A 85 -11.08 -22.46 9.55
N PRO A 86 -11.01 -23.79 9.77
CA PRO A 86 -10.00 -24.37 10.64
C PRO A 86 -8.58 -24.08 10.11
N ASP A 87 -7.61 -23.84 11.01
CA ASP A 87 -6.23 -23.52 10.66
C ASP A 87 -5.60 -24.49 9.65
N ALA A 88 -5.93 -25.77 9.73
CA ALA A 88 -5.43 -26.81 8.83
C ALA A 88 -5.84 -26.60 7.36
N ASP A 89 -6.96 -25.94 7.11
CA ASP A 89 -7.53 -25.76 5.77
C ASP A 89 -7.24 -24.38 5.17
N VAL A 90 -6.99 -23.37 6.01
CA VAL A 90 -6.80 -21.96 5.61
C VAL A 90 -5.78 -21.81 4.49
N VAL A 91 -4.58 -22.38 4.63
CA VAL A 91 -3.49 -22.21 3.66
C VAL A 91 -3.86 -22.78 2.29
N ARG A 92 -4.51 -23.95 2.26
CA ARG A 92 -4.95 -24.58 1.02
C ARG A 92 -6.00 -23.71 0.34
N ARG A 93 -7.01 -23.29 1.10
CA ARG A 93 -8.10 -22.48 0.57
C ARG A 93 -7.65 -21.10 0.09
N MET A 94 -6.77 -20.44 0.84
CA MET A 94 -6.17 -19.17 0.39
C MET A 94 -5.43 -19.31 -0.93
N ARG A 95 -4.65 -20.38 -1.13
CA ARG A 95 -3.98 -20.62 -2.42
C ARG A 95 -4.96 -20.74 -3.58
N GLU A 96 -6.09 -21.42 -3.38
CA GLU A 96 -7.13 -21.53 -4.39
C GLU A 96 -7.73 -20.16 -4.72
N ILE A 97 -8.13 -19.40 -3.70
CA ILE A 97 -8.74 -18.07 -3.84
C ILE A 97 -7.76 -17.09 -4.53
N TYR A 98 -6.50 -17.05 -4.10
CA TYR A 98 -5.49 -16.16 -4.67
C TYR A 98 -4.93 -16.65 -6.03
N SER A 99 -5.38 -17.81 -6.54
CA SER A 99 -5.04 -18.27 -7.88
C SER A 99 -5.82 -17.52 -8.98
N GLU A 100 -6.97 -16.91 -8.65
CA GLU A 100 -7.71 -16.06 -9.58
C GLU A 100 -6.82 -14.89 -10.06
N PRO A 101 -6.79 -14.58 -11.35
CA PRO A 101 -5.97 -13.50 -11.87
C PRO A 101 -6.45 -12.12 -11.39
N ILE A 102 -5.50 -11.17 -11.28
CA ILE A 102 -5.82 -9.76 -11.05
C ILE A 102 -6.51 -9.21 -12.31
N LYS A 103 -7.62 -8.53 -12.11
CA LYS A 103 -8.45 -7.89 -13.15
C LYS A 103 -8.15 -6.39 -13.20
N GLU A 104 -7.71 -5.90 -14.35
CA GLU A 104 -7.33 -4.49 -14.51
C GLU A 104 -8.53 -3.55 -14.32
N GLU A 105 -9.72 -3.98 -14.74
CA GLU A 105 -10.97 -3.25 -14.53
C GLU A 105 -11.30 -3.05 -13.04
N LEU A 106 -10.99 -4.04 -12.20
CA LEU A 106 -11.19 -3.91 -10.75
C LEU A 106 -10.14 -2.98 -10.11
N ILE A 107 -8.90 -2.94 -10.64
CA ILE A 107 -7.91 -1.94 -10.21
C ILE A 107 -8.51 -0.54 -10.37
N GLY A 108 -8.99 -0.23 -11.58
CA GLY A 108 -9.61 1.06 -11.88
C GLY A 108 -10.82 1.36 -11.00
N ALA A 109 -11.72 0.38 -10.85
CA ALA A 109 -12.94 0.54 -10.05
C ALA A 109 -12.65 0.82 -8.56
N ARG A 110 -11.70 0.09 -7.94
CA ARG A 110 -11.34 0.27 -6.53
C ARG A 110 -10.63 1.60 -6.26
N ILE A 111 -9.70 2.00 -7.12
CA ILE A 111 -9.04 3.31 -7.03
C ILE A 111 -10.07 4.42 -7.16
N LYS A 112 -10.97 4.32 -8.14
CA LYS A 112 -12.04 5.28 -8.34
C LYS A 112 -12.97 5.37 -7.12
N GLN A 113 -13.34 4.25 -6.51
CA GLN A 113 -14.19 4.21 -5.32
C GLN A 113 -13.58 5.04 -4.17
N ILE A 114 -12.28 4.90 -3.90
CA ILE A 114 -11.58 5.67 -2.86
C ILE A 114 -11.51 7.15 -3.25
N ARG A 115 -11.15 7.43 -4.49
CA ARG A 115 -11.01 8.79 -5.01
C ARG A 115 -12.32 9.58 -4.98
N ASP A 116 -13.43 8.95 -5.38
CA ASP A 116 -14.76 9.57 -5.39
C ASP A 116 -15.24 9.96 -3.97
N ALA A 117 -14.66 9.36 -2.93
CA ALA A 117 -14.90 9.74 -1.54
C ALA A 117 -14.13 11.01 -1.09
N GLY A 118 -13.27 11.56 -1.95
CA GLY A 118 -12.54 12.80 -1.72
C GLY A 118 -11.36 12.69 -0.75
N VAL A 119 -10.81 11.51 -0.57
CA VAL A 119 -9.59 11.27 0.23
C VAL A 119 -8.39 10.98 -0.68
N VAL A 120 -7.18 11.17 -0.15
CA VAL A 120 -5.94 10.83 -0.88
C VAL A 120 -5.91 9.33 -1.15
N THR A 121 -5.74 8.99 -2.42
CA THR A 121 -5.78 7.61 -2.91
C THR A 121 -4.39 7.03 -3.01
N ALA A 122 -4.10 5.99 -2.25
CA ALA A 122 -2.84 5.26 -2.32
C ALA A 122 -3.06 3.78 -2.59
N ALA A 123 -2.22 3.21 -3.44
CA ALA A 123 -2.33 1.80 -3.83
C ALA A 123 -0.95 1.15 -3.99
N ALA A 124 -0.86 -0.12 -3.62
CA ALA A 124 0.39 -0.86 -3.55
C ALA A 124 0.46 -2.02 -4.53
N LEU A 125 1.63 -2.18 -5.15
CA LEU A 125 2.01 -3.34 -5.95
C LEU A 125 3.43 -3.80 -5.59
N SER A 126 3.71 -5.09 -5.79
CA SER A 126 5.10 -5.58 -5.78
C SER A 126 5.86 -5.06 -7.01
N PRO A 127 7.21 -5.03 -6.97
CA PRO A 127 8.02 -4.63 -8.13
C PRO A 127 7.67 -5.42 -9.41
N GLN A 128 7.41 -6.73 -9.27
CA GLN A 128 7.08 -7.61 -10.39
C GLN A 128 5.71 -7.27 -11.01
N ARG A 129 4.72 -6.93 -10.17
CA ARG A 129 3.38 -6.57 -10.63
C ARG A 129 3.32 -5.12 -11.12
N THR A 130 4.15 -4.25 -10.58
CA THR A 130 4.29 -2.87 -11.04
C THR A 130 4.64 -2.83 -12.54
N ALA A 131 5.58 -3.65 -13.00
CA ALA A 131 5.94 -3.71 -14.41
C ALA A 131 4.73 -3.98 -15.32
N LYS A 132 3.77 -4.78 -14.87
CA LYS A 132 2.57 -5.14 -15.64
C LYS A 132 1.42 -4.14 -15.49
N TYR A 133 1.10 -3.73 -14.26
CA TYR A 133 -0.16 -3.05 -13.96
C TYR A 133 -0.04 -1.54 -13.71
N HIS A 134 1.17 -0.96 -13.71
CA HIS A 134 1.35 0.46 -13.39
C HIS A 134 0.52 1.40 -14.28
N LYS A 135 0.31 1.05 -15.56
CA LYS A 135 -0.48 1.88 -16.47
C LYS A 135 -1.93 1.99 -16.00
N ALA A 136 -2.58 0.85 -15.72
CA ALA A 136 -3.95 0.83 -15.22
C ALA A 136 -4.11 1.60 -13.90
N VAL A 137 -3.11 1.50 -13.00
CA VAL A 137 -3.10 2.25 -11.73
C VAL A 137 -3.02 3.75 -11.94
N LEU A 138 -2.13 4.21 -12.83
CA LEU A 138 -1.95 5.63 -13.13
C LEU A 138 -3.15 6.22 -13.88
N GLU A 139 -3.70 5.48 -14.86
CA GLU A 139 -4.90 5.86 -15.59
C GLU A 139 -6.13 5.97 -14.68
N ALA A 140 -6.20 5.17 -13.62
CA ALA A 140 -7.23 5.27 -12.61
C ALA A 140 -7.10 6.53 -11.72
N GLY A 141 -5.96 7.23 -11.76
CA GLY A 141 -5.72 8.48 -11.06
C GLY A 141 -5.35 8.29 -9.59
N VAL A 142 -4.46 7.34 -9.30
CA VAL A 142 -3.87 7.20 -7.97
C VAL A 142 -3.04 8.45 -7.62
N ASP A 143 -3.16 8.94 -6.38
CA ASP A 143 -2.40 10.08 -5.89
C ASP A 143 -0.99 9.68 -5.42
N LEU A 144 -0.86 8.52 -4.77
CA LEU A 144 0.38 7.98 -4.24
C LEU A 144 0.55 6.52 -4.70
N PHE A 145 1.62 6.24 -5.43
CA PHE A 145 1.94 4.88 -5.84
C PHE A 145 2.88 4.23 -4.85
N VAL A 146 2.54 3.06 -4.33
CA VAL A 146 3.37 2.34 -3.36
C VAL A 146 3.96 1.08 -4.01
N ILE A 147 5.28 0.96 -4.01
CA ILE A 147 5.98 -0.26 -4.41
C ILE A 147 6.45 -0.96 -3.16
N ARG A 148 5.87 -2.13 -2.88
CA ARG A 148 6.18 -2.89 -1.65
C ARG A 148 6.80 -4.25 -1.96
N GLY A 149 7.74 -4.65 -1.12
CA GLY A 149 8.36 -5.97 -1.17
C GLY A 149 9.13 -6.26 0.09
N THR A 150 9.50 -7.51 0.31
CA THR A 150 10.31 -7.92 1.47
C THR A 150 11.68 -7.25 1.43
N THR A 151 12.25 -7.11 0.24
CA THR A 151 13.47 -6.35 -0.03
C THR A 151 13.34 -5.74 -1.40
N VAL A 152 13.46 -4.41 -1.47
CA VAL A 152 13.42 -3.67 -2.73
C VAL A 152 14.75 -2.92 -2.85
N SER A 153 15.47 -3.13 -3.94
CA SER A 153 16.70 -2.41 -4.27
C SER A 153 16.48 -1.50 -5.46
N ALA A 154 17.25 -0.43 -5.56
CA ALA A 154 17.19 0.51 -6.68
C ALA A 154 17.47 -0.19 -8.02
N GLU A 155 18.36 -1.17 -8.00
CA GLU A 155 18.70 -2.02 -9.14
C GLU A 155 18.59 -3.49 -8.72
N HIS A 156 17.78 -4.24 -9.46
CA HIS A 156 17.63 -5.68 -9.29
C HIS A 156 18.19 -6.38 -10.52
N VAL A 157 18.98 -7.41 -10.33
CA VAL A 157 19.50 -8.25 -11.43
C VAL A 157 18.71 -9.55 -11.47
N SER A 158 18.14 -9.88 -12.61
CA SER A 158 17.38 -11.13 -12.80
C SER A 158 17.72 -11.74 -14.15
N SER A 159 17.89 -13.06 -14.16
CA SER A 159 18.02 -13.85 -15.39
C SER A 159 16.66 -14.30 -15.96
N ARG A 160 15.55 -14.06 -15.24
CA ARG A 160 14.21 -14.59 -15.57
C ARG A 160 13.29 -13.54 -16.18
N ALA A 161 13.49 -12.27 -15.88
CA ALA A 161 12.69 -11.17 -16.38
C ALA A 161 13.49 -9.88 -16.33
N GLU A 162 13.14 -8.92 -17.19
CA GLU A 162 13.69 -7.57 -17.08
C GLU A 162 13.20 -6.95 -15.75
N PRO A 163 14.12 -6.57 -14.85
CA PRO A 163 13.75 -6.04 -13.56
C PRO A 163 13.23 -4.61 -13.68
N LEU A 164 12.32 -4.23 -12.80
CA LEU A 164 11.85 -2.85 -12.70
C LEU A 164 13.02 -1.95 -12.28
N ASN A 165 13.41 -1.02 -13.14
CA ASN A 165 14.34 0.05 -12.79
C ASN A 165 13.58 1.12 -12.00
N LEU A 166 13.69 1.09 -10.67
CA LEU A 166 12.96 2.01 -9.79
C LEU A 166 13.32 3.47 -10.05
N LYS A 167 14.58 3.77 -10.26
CA LYS A 167 15.06 5.15 -10.52
C LYS A 167 14.39 5.73 -11.78
N LYS A 168 14.41 4.97 -12.87
CA LYS A 168 13.72 5.36 -14.10
C LYS A 168 12.20 5.44 -13.90
N PHE A 169 11.63 4.45 -13.23
CA PHE A 169 10.19 4.42 -12.99
C PHE A 169 9.71 5.66 -12.22
N ILE A 170 10.42 6.05 -11.15
CA ILE A 170 10.10 7.24 -10.34
C ILE A 170 10.29 8.51 -11.16
N TYR A 171 11.40 8.62 -11.91
CA TYR A 171 11.70 9.81 -12.72
C TYR A 171 10.65 10.07 -13.80
N ASP A 172 10.12 9.00 -14.41
CA ASP A 172 9.18 9.08 -15.53
C ASP A 172 7.71 9.30 -15.09
N ARG A 173 7.44 9.60 -13.81
CA ARG A 173 6.08 9.71 -13.26
C ARG A 173 5.83 11.04 -12.56
N ASP A 174 4.59 11.54 -12.73
CA ASP A 174 4.12 12.77 -12.12
C ASP A 174 3.49 12.55 -10.72
N CYS A 175 3.31 11.30 -10.30
CA CYS A 175 2.80 10.97 -8.95
C CYS A 175 3.94 10.56 -8.02
N PRO A 176 3.89 10.92 -6.73
CA PRO A 176 4.82 10.45 -5.72
C PRO A 176 4.85 8.93 -5.63
N VAL A 177 6.04 8.35 -5.55
CA VAL A 177 6.24 6.91 -5.42
C VAL A 177 6.90 6.61 -4.07
N CYS A 178 6.18 5.88 -3.22
CA CYS A 178 6.70 5.36 -1.96
C CYS A 178 7.27 3.96 -2.18
N VAL A 179 8.47 3.69 -1.71
CA VAL A 179 9.10 2.38 -1.80
C VAL A 179 9.37 1.84 -0.40
N GLY A 180 8.82 0.71 -0.09
CA GLY A 180 9.06 0.02 1.20
C GLY A 180 9.50 -1.42 0.97
N CYS A 181 10.14 -1.87 1.85
CA CYS A 181 11.40 -2.04 2.53
C CYS A 181 12.61 -1.87 1.59
N ALA A 182 13.09 -0.69 1.37
CA ALA A 182 14.28 -0.43 0.57
C ALA A 182 15.52 -0.46 1.47
N TYR A 183 16.57 -1.14 0.99
CA TYR A 183 17.90 -1.10 1.59
C TYR A 183 18.86 -0.52 0.56
N THR A 184 19.57 0.51 0.94
CA THR A 184 20.63 1.17 0.16
C THR A 184 22.01 0.75 0.62
#